data_775083c39486d552140186a768a72379
#
_entry.id   775083c39486d552140186a768a72379
#
_cell.length_a   1.000
_cell.length_b   1.000
_cell.length_c   1.000
_cell.angle_alpha   90.00
_cell.angle_beta   90.00
_cell.angle_gamma   90.00
#
_symmetry.space_group_name_H-M   'P 1'
#
loop_
_entity.id
_entity.type
_entity.pdbx_description
1 polymer ?
#
loop_
_entity_poly.entity_id
_entity_poly.type
_entity_poly.pdbx_seq_one_letter_code
_entity_poly.pdbx_strand_id
1 'polypeptide(L)'
;VYAKVNGMGFIETPYRKVTNGVVDLESTPIYLSAEEEEGQFIAQANIQMDGTGKITAENVIARQEGDFPVISPKDVHYTDVAPNQIASISASLIPFLEHDDANRALMGSNMMRQAVPLLRPEAPIVGTGLERQVASDSRVLINAEGNGTVEYVDANMITIKYDRTEEERMVSFD
;
A
#
# COMPACT_ATOMS: atom_id res chain seq x y z
N VAL A 1 -2.20 -2.41 -1.01
CA VAL A 1 -2.13 -0.94 -1.12
C VAL A 1 -1.81 -0.38 0.24
N TYR A 2 -0.65 0.29 0.38
CA TYR A 2 -0.19 0.87 1.64
C TYR A 2 -0.12 2.39 1.54
N ALA A 3 -0.35 3.06 2.67
CA ALA A 3 0.08 4.43 2.85
C ALA A 3 1.60 4.47 3.05
N LYS A 4 2.25 5.52 2.65
CA LYS A 4 3.66 5.80 2.94
C LYS A 4 3.79 7.11 3.70
N VAL A 5 4.92 7.31 4.33
CA VAL A 5 5.25 8.56 5.02
C VAL A 5 6.19 9.37 4.13
N ASN A 6 5.88 10.64 3.91
CA ASN A 6 6.73 11.55 3.14
C ASN A 6 7.92 12.07 3.97
N GLY A 7 8.81 12.85 3.36
CA GLY A 7 9.98 13.41 4.03
C GLY A 7 9.67 14.36 5.18
N MET A 8 8.46 14.91 5.24
CA MET A 8 7.98 15.77 6.33
C MET A 8 7.25 15.01 7.45
N GLY A 9 7.05 13.69 7.31
CA GLY A 9 6.38 12.85 8.29
C GLY A 9 4.87 12.72 8.12
N PHE A 10 4.27 13.26 7.04
CA PHE A 10 2.86 13.09 6.74
C PHE A 10 2.58 11.78 6.03
N ILE A 11 1.42 11.19 6.31
CA ILE A 11 0.95 9.96 5.66
C ILE A 11 0.36 10.34 4.30
N GLU A 12 0.82 9.67 3.25
CA GLU A 12 0.29 9.77 1.91
C GLU A 12 -0.45 8.50 1.52
N THR A 13 -1.60 8.67 0.89
CA THR A 13 -2.48 7.58 0.43
C THR A 13 -2.40 7.43 -1.09
N PRO A 14 -2.37 6.20 -1.63
CA PRO A 14 -2.28 5.99 -3.07
C PRO A 14 -3.63 6.17 -3.77
N TYR A 15 -3.60 6.84 -4.90
CA TYR A 15 -4.73 7.05 -5.81
C TYR A 15 -4.33 6.84 -7.26
N ARG A 16 -5.31 6.56 -8.11
CA ARG A 16 -5.14 6.56 -9.57
C ARG A 16 -5.65 7.87 -10.15
N LYS A 17 -4.89 8.44 -11.06
CA LYS A 17 -5.28 9.67 -11.76
C LYS A 17 -6.40 9.38 -12.76
N VAL A 18 -7.36 10.29 -12.83
CA VAL A 18 -8.43 10.27 -13.83
C VAL A 18 -8.28 11.51 -14.71
N THR A 19 -8.33 11.32 -16.01
CA THR A 19 -8.26 12.41 -16.97
C THR A 19 -9.43 12.29 -17.94
N ASN A 20 -10.33 13.28 -17.94
CA ASN A 20 -11.52 13.31 -18.80
C ASN A 20 -12.37 12.03 -18.73
N GLY A 21 -12.54 11.45 -17.53
CA GLY A 21 -13.32 10.23 -17.34
C GLY A 21 -12.61 8.93 -17.73
N VAL A 22 -11.29 8.97 -17.94
CA VAL A 22 -10.46 7.78 -18.16
C VAL A 22 -9.49 7.63 -17.00
N VAL A 23 -9.55 6.48 -16.34
CA VAL A 23 -8.65 6.10 -15.24
C VAL A 23 -7.36 5.58 -15.83
N ASP A 24 -6.24 6.08 -15.36
CA ASP A 24 -4.93 5.58 -15.74
C ASP A 24 -4.64 4.28 -14.99
N LEU A 25 -4.71 3.14 -15.71
CA LEU A 25 -4.49 1.81 -15.16
C LEU A 25 -3.02 1.35 -15.30
N GLU A 26 -2.26 1.97 -16.18
CA GLU A 26 -0.89 1.54 -16.51
C GLU A 26 0.15 2.22 -15.63
N SER A 27 -0.08 3.48 -15.26
CA SER A 27 0.88 4.20 -14.42
C SER A 27 0.87 3.73 -12.96
N THR A 28 1.98 4.00 -12.28
CA THR A 28 2.09 3.78 -10.83
C THR A 28 1.12 4.70 -10.09
N PRO A 29 0.49 4.23 -9.01
CA PRO A 29 -0.38 5.06 -8.19
C PRO A 29 0.32 6.33 -7.69
N ILE A 30 -0.39 7.44 -7.69
CA ILE A 30 0.07 8.71 -7.14
C ILE A 30 -0.26 8.71 -5.66
N TYR A 31 0.68 9.14 -4.83
CA TYR A 31 0.48 9.26 -3.40
C TYR A 31 0.18 10.72 -3.06
N LEU A 32 -0.95 10.95 -2.40
CA LEU A 32 -1.40 12.28 -1.97
C LEU A 32 -1.47 12.35 -0.44
N SER A 33 -1.02 13.48 0.11
CA SER A 33 -1.25 13.83 1.50
C SER A 33 -2.68 14.36 1.69
N ALA A 34 -3.12 14.49 2.94
CA ALA A 34 -4.45 15.02 3.25
C ALA A 34 -4.65 16.45 2.73
N GLU A 35 -3.61 17.27 2.72
CA GLU A 35 -3.62 18.64 2.18
C GLU A 35 -3.80 18.66 0.66
N GLU A 36 -3.15 17.73 -0.04
CA GLU A 36 -3.26 17.60 -1.50
C GLU A 36 -4.58 16.99 -1.96
N GLU A 37 -5.27 16.24 -1.07
CA GLU A 37 -6.61 15.73 -1.32
C GLU A 37 -7.68 16.82 -1.22
N GLU A 38 -7.42 17.88 -0.49
CA GLU A 38 -8.36 18.96 -0.27
C GLU A 38 -8.78 19.59 -1.60
N GLY A 39 -10.08 19.73 -1.83
CA GLY A 39 -10.63 20.25 -3.08
C GLY A 39 -10.65 19.27 -4.24
N GLN A 40 -10.17 18.03 -4.09
CA GLN A 40 -10.18 17.03 -5.16
C GLN A 40 -11.43 16.16 -5.11
N PHE A 41 -11.96 15.82 -6.29
CA PHE A 41 -13.02 14.84 -6.42
C PHE A 41 -12.43 13.45 -6.58
N ILE A 42 -12.64 12.61 -5.57
CA ILE A 42 -12.09 11.24 -5.51
C ILE A 42 -13.24 10.25 -5.64
N ALA A 43 -13.26 9.51 -6.73
CA ALA A 43 -14.26 8.48 -6.98
C ALA A 43 -13.91 7.17 -6.25
N GLN A 44 -14.91 6.37 -5.93
CA GLN A 44 -14.72 5.06 -5.33
C GLN A 44 -14.14 4.07 -6.34
N ALA A 45 -13.41 3.06 -5.85
CA ALA A 45 -12.78 2.04 -6.70
C ALA A 45 -13.78 1.11 -7.43
N ASN A 46 -15.04 1.07 -6.99
CA ASN A 46 -16.08 0.20 -7.54
C ASN A 46 -16.89 0.83 -8.68
N ILE A 47 -16.44 1.96 -9.24
CA ILE A 47 -17.09 2.57 -10.39
C ILE A 47 -17.06 1.64 -11.60
N GLN A 48 -18.12 1.69 -12.40
CA GLN A 48 -18.19 0.92 -13.64
C GLN A 48 -17.23 1.49 -14.67
N MET A 49 -16.25 0.68 -15.05
CA MET A 49 -15.23 1.02 -16.04
C MET A 49 -15.22 -0.03 -17.16
N ASP A 50 -14.84 0.40 -18.35
CA ASP A 50 -14.48 -0.49 -19.44
C ASP A 50 -13.04 -1.02 -19.25
N GLY A 51 -12.66 -2.06 -19.97
CA GLY A 51 -11.32 -2.64 -19.93
C GLY A 51 -10.18 -1.65 -20.27
N THR A 52 -10.50 -0.52 -20.87
CA THR A 52 -9.57 0.57 -21.17
C THR A 52 -9.45 1.64 -20.07
N GLY A 53 -10.14 1.45 -18.93
CA GLY A 53 -10.18 2.43 -17.85
C GLY A 53 -11.19 3.56 -18.01
N LYS A 54 -11.99 3.57 -19.11
CA LYS A 54 -13.01 4.58 -19.33
C LYS A 54 -14.21 4.33 -18.43
N ILE A 55 -14.64 5.36 -17.69
CA ILE A 55 -15.84 5.33 -16.85
C ILE A 55 -17.07 5.31 -17.75
N THR A 56 -17.93 4.28 -17.60
CA THR A 56 -19.14 4.07 -18.41
C THR A 56 -20.40 4.61 -17.75
N ALA A 57 -20.34 4.89 -16.43
CA ALA A 57 -21.47 5.46 -15.70
C ALA A 57 -21.72 6.92 -16.11
N GLU A 58 -23.00 7.32 -16.23
CA GLU A 58 -23.37 8.71 -16.53
C GLU A 58 -23.04 9.65 -15.37
N ASN A 59 -23.19 9.18 -14.14
CA ASN A 59 -22.88 9.92 -12.92
C ASN A 59 -22.09 9.04 -11.97
N VAL A 60 -21.20 9.66 -11.22
CA VAL A 60 -20.30 9.01 -10.27
C VAL A 60 -20.43 9.69 -8.91
N ILE A 61 -20.49 8.88 -7.85
CA ILE A 61 -20.36 9.36 -6.48
C ILE A 61 -18.89 9.59 -6.20
N ALA A 62 -18.52 10.82 -5.91
CA ALA A 62 -17.17 11.17 -5.50
C ALA A 62 -17.17 11.70 -4.06
N ARG A 63 -16.02 11.56 -3.40
CA ARG A 63 -15.74 12.16 -2.10
C ARG A 63 -15.05 13.50 -2.29
N GLN A 64 -15.52 14.53 -1.59
CA GLN A 64 -14.87 15.82 -1.49
C GLN A 64 -15.11 16.40 -0.10
N GLU A 65 -14.05 16.68 0.66
CA GLU A 65 -14.11 17.37 1.96
C GLU A 65 -15.14 16.81 2.97
N GLY A 66 -15.37 15.49 2.91
CA GLY A 66 -16.35 14.80 3.76
C GLY A 66 -17.76 14.68 3.20
N ASP A 67 -18.05 15.35 2.09
CA ASP A 67 -19.31 15.22 1.35
C ASP A 67 -19.18 14.18 0.22
N PHE A 68 -20.33 13.70 -0.27
CA PHE A 68 -20.42 12.71 -1.34
C PHE A 68 -21.29 13.23 -2.51
N PRO A 69 -20.83 14.24 -3.23
CA PRO A 69 -21.56 14.75 -4.38
C PRO A 69 -21.63 13.72 -5.52
N VAL A 70 -22.72 13.79 -6.27
CA VAL A 70 -22.88 13.06 -7.54
C VAL A 70 -22.43 13.97 -8.66
N ILE A 71 -21.38 13.59 -9.36
CA ILE A 71 -20.73 14.40 -10.39
C ILE A 71 -20.62 13.69 -11.73
N SER A 72 -20.29 14.43 -12.77
CA SER A 72 -19.96 13.87 -14.09
C SER A 72 -18.60 13.15 -14.04
N PRO A 73 -18.42 12.04 -14.76
CA PRO A 73 -17.13 11.35 -14.86
C PRO A 73 -15.96 12.24 -15.30
N LYS A 74 -16.25 13.33 -16.02
CA LYS A 74 -15.23 14.28 -16.52
C LYS A 74 -14.63 15.15 -15.42
N ASP A 75 -15.38 15.34 -14.33
CA ASP A 75 -14.99 16.19 -13.20
C ASP A 75 -14.25 15.40 -12.12
N VAL A 76 -14.15 14.08 -12.27
CA VAL A 76 -13.39 13.21 -11.37
C VAL A 76 -11.90 13.43 -11.58
N HIS A 77 -11.16 13.73 -10.51
CA HIS A 77 -9.71 13.94 -10.54
C HIS A 77 -8.94 12.66 -10.23
N TYR A 78 -9.39 11.91 -9.24
CA TYR A 78 -8.75 10.69 -8.76
C TYR A 78 -9.78 9.59 -8.47
N THR A 79 -9.31 8.36 -8.44
CA THR A 79 -10.09 7.22 -7.96
C THR A 79 -9.26 6.38 -6.99
N ASP A 80 -9.93 5.74 -6.03
CA ASP A 80 -9.29 4.78 -5.15
C ASP A 80 -8.69 3.62 -5.96
N VAL A 81 -7.57 3.08 -5.50
CA VAL A 81 -6.86 2.00 -6.20
C VAL A 81 -7.64 0.70 -6.16
N ALA A 82 -8.21 0.36 -5.00
CA ALA A 82 -8.97 -0.87 -4.80
C ALA A 82 -9.99 -0.73 -3.66
N PRO A 83 -11.12 -1.48 -3.70
CA PRO A 83 -12.14 -1.43 -2.63
C PRO A 83 -11.60 -1.90 -1.27
N ASN A 84 -10.66 -2.83 -1.25
CA ASN A 84 -10.06 -3.36 -0.01
C ASN A 84 -9.11 -2.38 0.69
N GLN A 85 -8.88 -1.21 0.13
CA GLN A 85 -8.10 -0.12 0.73
C GLN A 85 -8.71 0.40 2.04
N ILE A 86 -10.00 0.17 2.27
CA ILE A 86 -10.69 0.51 3.54
C ILE A 86 -10.25 -0.39 4.71
N ALA A 87 -9.74 -1.59 4.45
CA ALA A 87 -9.29 -2.50 5.48
C ALA A 87 -7.89 -2.11 6.00
N SER A 88 -7.71 -2.22 7.32
CA SER A 88 -6.38 -2.04 7.92
C SER A 88 -5.42 -3.15 7.51
N ILE A 89 -4.12 -2.94 7.70
CA ILE A 89 -3.09 -3.96 7.44
C ILE A 89 -3.36 -5.21 8.28
N SER A 90 -3.67 -5.06 9.57
CA SER A 90 -3.98 -6.19 10.44
C SER A 90 -5.19 -6.99 9.98
N ALA A 91 -6.28 -6.31 9.59
CA ALA A 91 -7.45 -6.98 9.05
C ALA A 91 -7.15 -7.67 7.70
N SER A 92 -6.30 -7.06 6.87
CA SER A 92 -5.91 -7.62 5.58
C SER A 92 -5.01 -8.87 5.67
N LEU A 93 -4.45 -9.16 6.84
CA LEU A 93 -3.67 -10.36 7.11
C LEU A 93 -4.50 -11.54 7.60
N ILE A 94 -5.79 -11.36 7.88
CA ILE A 94 -6.69 -12.43 8.33
C ILE A 94 -7.22 -13.18 7.09
N PRO A 95 -6.87 -14.45 6.89
CA PRO A 95 -7.43 -15.23 5.80
C PRO A 95 -8.91 -15.53 6.08
N PHE A 96 -9.73 -15.50 5.03
CA PHE A 96 -11.19 -15.73 5.11
C PHE A 96 -11.91 -14.79 6.10
N LEU A 97 -11.51 -13.54 6.14
CA LEU A 97 -12.07 -12.54 7.05
C LEU A 97 -13.60 -12.41 6.92
N GLU A 98 -14.14 -12.57 5.71
CA GLU A 98 -15.57 -12.52 5.40
C GLU A 98 -16.40 -13.61 6.09
N HIS A 99 -15.77 -14.70 6.52
CA HIS A 99 -16.40 -15.81 7.24
C HIS A 99 -16.27 -15.71 8.77
N ASP A 100 -15.62 -14.67 9.26
CA ASP A 100 -15.32 -14.51 10.69
C ASP A 100 -16.27 -13.50 11.35
N ASP A 101 -16.58 -13.73 12.63
CA ASP A 101 -17.33 -12.76 13.41
C ASP A 101 -16.49 -11.52 13.68
N ALA A 102 -17.13 -10.34 13.66
CA ALA A 102 -16.45 -9.05 13.85
C ALA A 102 -15.65 -8.99 15.17
N ASN A 103 -16.21 -9.54 16.26
CA ASN A 103 -15.52 -9.57 17.56
C ASN A 103 -14.25 -10.45 17.52
N ARG A 104 -14.31 -11.57 16.82
CA ARG A 104 -13.16 -12.48 16.66
C ARG A 104 -12.10 -11.88 15.74
N ALA A 105 -12.51 -11.21 14.67
CA ALA A 105 -11.61 -10.47 13.79
C ALA A 105 -10.88 -9.34 14.55
N LEU A 106 -11.58 -8.62 15.43
CA LEU A 106 -10.96 -7.61 16.29
C LEU A 106 -9.91 -8.21 17.23
N MET A 107 -10.23 -9.32 17.88
CA MET A 107 -9.27 -10.02 18.75
C MET A 107 -8.04 -10.50 17.97
N GLY A 108 -8.23 -11.09 16.79
CA GLY A 108 -7.17 -11.53 15.91
C GLY A 108 -6.26 -10.38 15.45
N SER A 109 -6.84 -9.25 15.06
CA SER A 109 -6.10 -8.05 14.70
C SER A 109 -5.25 -7.50 15.86
N ASN A 110 -5.79 -7.51 17.07
CA ASN A 110 -5.05 -7.10 18.26
C ASN A 110 -3.88 -8.05 18.56
N MET A 111 -4.09 -9.36 18.45
CA MET A 111 -3.05 -10.36 18.68
C MET A 111 -1.92 -10.27 17.64
N MET A 112 -2.21 -9.97 16.38
CA MET A 112 -1.17 -9.79 15.36
C MET A 112 -0.23 -8.64 15.68
N ARG A 113 -0.72 -7.56 16.30
CA ARG A 113 0.12 -6.43 16.73
C ARG A 113 1.04 -6.77 17.92
N GLN A 114 0.78 -7.87 18.60
CA GLN A 114 1.55 -8.36 19.75
C GLN A 114 2.45 -9.54 19.38
N ALA A 115 2.61 -9.81 18.08
CA ALA A 115 3.42 -10.92 17.60
C ALA A 115 4.90 -10.74 17.98
N VAL A 116 5.54 -11.86 18.35
CA VAL A 116 6.94 -11.92 18.70
C VAL A 116 7.70 -12.67 17.60
N PRO A 117 8.84 -12.15 17.11
CA PRO A 117 9.68 -12.86 16.15
C PRO A 117 10.13 -14.21 16.70
N LEU A 118 9.99 -15.25 15.90
CA LEU A 118 10.43 -16.61 16.27
C LEU A 118 11.88 -16.82 15.86
N LEU A 119 12.60 -17.66 16.62
CA LEU A 119 13.96 -18.09 16.26
C LEU A 119 14.01 -18.81 14.90
N ARG A 120 12.95 -19.55 14.57
CA ARG A 120 12.81 -20.24 13.31
C ARG A 120 11.45 -19.86 12.70
N PRO A 121 11.39 -18.77 11.95
CA PRO A 121 10.14 -18.34 11.32
C PRO A 121 9.79 -19.26 10.15
N GLU A 122 8.49 -19.54 10.00
CA GLU A 122 7.95 -20.30 8.88
C GLU A 122 6.86 -19.49 8.19
N ALA A 123 6.74 -19.66 6.88
CA ALA A 123 5.65 -19.03 6.13
C ALA A 123 4.32 -19.73 6.46
N PRO A 124 3.21 -18.99 6.61
CA PRO A 124 1.91 -19.59 6.85
C PRO A 124 1.47 -20.42 5.63
N ILE A 125 0.86 -21.59 5.89
CA ILE A 125 0.32 -22.45 4.81
C ILE A 125 -0.88 -21.77 4.14
N VAL A 126 -1.72 -21.11 4.94
CA VAL A 126 -2.85 -20.30 4.46
C VAL A 126 -2.59 -18.85 4.81
N GLY A 127 -2.55 -18.01 3.81
CA GLY A 127 -2.26 -16.60 3.96
C GLY A 127 -3.02 -15.74 2.94
N THR A 128 -2.88 -14.43 3.05
CA THR A 128 -3.53 -13.46 2.16
C THR A 128 -2.63 -12.98 1.02
N GLY A 129 -1.35 -13.33 1.04
CA GLY A 129 -0.34 -12.86 0.10
C GLY A 129 0.34 -11.54 0.49
N LEU A 130 -0.13 -10.87 1.52
CA LEU A 130 0.46 -9.62 2.02
C LEU A 130 1.59 -9.83 3.03
N GLU A 131 1.75 -11.03 3.57
CA GLU A 131 2.65 -11.33 4.68
C GLU A 131 4.09 -10.93 4.39
N ARG A 132 4.58 -11.30 3.20
CA ARG A 132 5.94 -10.98 2.77
C ARG A 132 6.18 -9.48 2.70
N GLN A 133 5.24 -8.74 2.10
CA GLN A 133 5.34 -7.30 1.94
C GLN A 133 5.29 -6.60 3.30
N VAL A 134 4.36 -7.00 4.18
CA VAL A 134 4.25 -6.45 5.54
C VAL A 134 5.52 -6.70 6.35
N ALA A 135 6.08 -7.92 6.29
CA ALA A 135 7.32 -8.25 7.00
C ALA A 135 8.51 -7.39 6.51
N SER A 136 8.60 -7.18 5.19
CA SER A 136 9.64 -6.33 4.59
C SER A 136 9.49 -4.86 5.00
N ASP A 137 8.26 -4.32 4.91
CA ASP A 137 7.99 -2.90 5.13
C ASP A 137 7.97 -2.51 6.62
N SER A 138 7.77 -3.48 7.51
CA SER A 138 7.77 -3.25 8.96
C SER A 138 9.12 -2.78 9.52
N ARG A 139 10.20 -2.99 8.76
CA ARG A 139 11.60 -2.70 9.15
C ARG A 139 12.05 -3.37 10.46
N VAL A 140 11.31 -4.37 10.93
CA VAL A 140 11.72 -5.21 12.06
C VAL A 140 12.89 -6.11 11.65
N LEU A 141 12.93 -6.49 10.37
CA LEU A 141 13.99 -7.28 9.78
C LEU A 141 14.96 -6.36 9.03
N ILE A 142 16.25 -6.58 9.24
CA ILE A 142 17.31 -5.95 8.45
C ILE A 142 17.52 -6.83 7.21
N ASN A 143 17.10 -6.32 6.06
CA ASN A 143 17.24 -7.02 4.79
C ASN A 143 18.50 -6.56 4.07
N ALA A 144 19.16 -7.48 3.38
CA ALA A 144 20.24 -7.12 2.45
C ALA A 144 19.65 -6.32 1.27
N GLU A 145 20.32 -5.22 0.89
CA GLU A 145 19.87 -4.30 -0.16
C GLU A 145 20.16 -4.82 -1.58
N GLY A 146 20.95 -5.88 -1.70
CA GLY A 146 21.31 -6.46 -2.99
C GLY A 146 22.17 -7.69 -2.84
N ASN A 147 22.72 -8.15 -3.97
CA ASN A 147 23.66 -9.25 -4.00
C ASN A 147 25.04 -8.80 -3.49
N GLY A 148 25.73 -9.69 -2.79
CA GLY A 148 27.04 -9.36 -2.24
C GLY A 148 27.67 -10.52 -1.48
N THR A 149 28.87 -10.28 -0.96
CA THR A 149 29.64 -11.25 -0.17
C THR A 149 29.78 -10.77 1.26
N VAL A 150 29.53 -11.64 2.21
CA VAL A 150 29.74 -11.35 3.63
C VAL A 150 31.24 -11.41 3.94
N GLU A 151 31.83 -10.29 4.34
CA GLU A 151 33.26 -10.18 4.68
C GLU A 151 33.52 -10.47 6.16
N TYR A 152 32.61 -10.03 7.03
CA TYR A 152 32.78 -10.18 8.48
C TYR A 152 31.44 -10.42 9.16
N VAL A 153 31.40 -11.31 10.13
CA VAL A 153 30.25 -11.62 10.98
C VAL A 153 30.69 -11.80 12.43
N ASP A 154 30.00 -11.11 13.30
CA ASP A 154 30.15 -11.23 14.73
C ASP A 154 28.75 -11.13 15.40
N ALA A 155 28.64 -11.25 16.71
CA ALA A 155 27.37 -11.22 17.43
C ALA A 155 26.59 -9.90 17.27
N ASN A 156 27.26 -8.80 16.99
CA ASN A 156 26.68 -7.45 16.93
C ASN A 156 26.76 -6.81 15.55
N MET A 157 27.57 -7.36 14.63
CA MET A 157 27.87 -6.71 13.37
C MET A 157 28.01 -7.71 12.23
N ILE A 158 27.41 -7.38 11.09
CA ILE A 158 27.59 -8.09 9.83
C ILE A 158 28.05 -7.06 8.79
N THR A 159 29.23 -7.31 8.17
CA THR A 159 29.75 -6.47 7.10
C THR A 159 29.55 -7.17 5.76
N ILE A 160 28.84 -6.53 4.85
CA ILE A 160 28.53 -7.06 3.53
C ILE A 160 29.17 -6.15 2.48
N LYS A 161 29.93 -6.76 1.57
CA LYS A 161 30.41 -6.09 0.36
C LYS A 161 29.43 -6.35 -0.75
N TYR A 162 28.71 -5.30 -1.19
CA TYR A 162 27.74 -5.38 -2.26
C TYR A 162 28.38 -5.31 -3.64
N ASP A 163 27.87 -6.12 -4.57
CA ASP A 163 28.20 -6.08 -5.99
C ASP A 163 27.36 -4.99 -6.67
N ARG A 164 27.72 -3.71 -6.45
CA ARG A 164 26.99 -2.56 -7.02
C ARG A 164 27.60 -2.12 -8.33
N THR A 165 26.72 -1.78 -9.30
CA THR A 165 27.14 -1.07 -10.52
C THR A 165 27.60 0.36 -10.21
N GLU A 166 28.35 1.00 -11.12
CA GLU A 166 28.81 2.39 -10.89
C GLU A 166 27.65 3.37 -10.77
N GLU A 167 26.54 3.14 -11.46
CA GLU A 167 25.32 3.96 -11.38
C GLU A 167 24.65 3.83 -10.00
N GLU A 168 24.56 2.61 -9.46
CA GLU A 168 24.02 2.38 -8.11
C GLU A 168 24.89 2.95 -7.00
N ARG A 169 26.21 3.08 -7.22
CA ARG A 169 27.11 3.73 -6.26
C ARG A 169 26.88 5.24 -6.16
N MET A 170 26.45 5.88 -7.25
CA MET A 170 26.17 7.32 -7.24
C MET A 170 24.87 7.67 -6.52
N VAL A 171 23.89 6.77 -6.44
CA VAL A 171 22.59 7.00 -5.78
C VAL A 171 22.66 6.82 -4.26
N SER A 172 23.70 6.21 -3.71
CA SER A 172 23.82 5.88 -2.29
C SER A 172 24.57 6.92 -1.44
N PHE A 173 24.70 8.15 -1.91
CA PHE A 173 25.41 9.25 -1.21
C PHE A 173 24.47 10.34 -0.66
N ASP A 174 23.17 10.03 -0.46
CA ASP A 174 22.25 10.94 0.24
C ASP A 174 21.74 10.34 1.54
#